data_e942a999e5b91a9c931786d00831cd89
#
_entry.id   e942a999e5b91a9c931786d00831cd89
#
_cell.length_a   1.000
_cell.length_b   1.000
_cell.length_c   1.000
_cell.angle_alpha   90.00
_cell.angle_beta   90.00
_cell.angle_gamma   90.00
#
_symmetry.space_group_name_H-M   'P 1'
#
loop_
_entity.id
_entity.type
_entity.pdbx_description
1 polymer ?
#
loop_
_entity_poly.entity_id
_entity_poly.type
_entity_poly.pdbx_seq_one_letter_code
_entity_poly.pdbx_strand_id
1 'polypeptide(L)'
;MYVLSGLFKQLISNGKSITFNNSYMKSILMSLVLSVCFLMSCSQSPLVHQQLNYTENAVDIPNPDRGFYRPQSFVVPVNEMVEPTIPDLKATIVGTSVEVDSRIVYMEFDLKNFSSNAPLTGLPLGEWSEPGAVAPEYGKTQPLTETALDYVRAALRQVRDSEAVAIVKFSYDGRGYTYHNRGGYDMFLHDAEPGAPQGRVWFETGVEEASDLCGIPGHEDKNWVQYHLWQLSSVFTEFEDVIMVVKGGFFGPWGEMHSSSYARNAEGYHWLLKALLDYVPQSRSILVHAGGVMAWHNVEYGTNYSFSNLMPAPARGTPAQRFGMFNDSYSRGGLDYTDGGSLSEGYSLIGGEYNRNAALTWMRNQNNFYGGETVRLGNEPDNEYQLYPRFPNVPYEAAFARTSHLNTSYARDAYQLWGDFVYNEVNMTTPFTPAHDGVTRTANFDPVYDGRSGMEFMRDRLGFRFVLREAYASENVRPNGDLRFEGKIQNVGFGNVINPKNVYVLLEAKDGSGVYTALTQLDSRDWVADLNNRPDNTSAWNDIKFSIKLTDFGDITAGEYNIYLKINDPTETSSNKRSIRFANHDIWNSELGANLIGSTIVTD
;
A
#
# COMPACT_ATOMS: atom_id res chain seq x y z
N MET A 1 30.34 -44.54 -5.31
CA MET A 1 29.87 -45.06 -6.62
C MET A 1 31.00 -45.77 -7.40
N TYR A 2 32.22 -45.29 -7.42
CA TYR A 2 33.38 -45.92 -8.13
C TYR A 2 33.86 -47.27 -7.55
N VAL A 3 33.69 -47.54 -6.26
CA VAL A 3 34.13 -48.80 -5.61
C VAL A 3 33.17 -49.96 -5.90
N LEU A 4 31.86 -49.69 -6.08
CA LEU A 4 30.85 -50.73 -6.43
C LEU A 4 30.93 -51.19 -7.88
N SER A 5 31.37 -50.30 -8.80
CA SER A 5 31.57 -50.69 -10.21
C SER A 5 32.76 -51.64 -10.42
N GLY A 6 33.77 -51.57 -9.54
CA GLY A 6 34.92 -52.47 -9.55
C GLY A 6 34.59 -53.90 -9.11
N LEU A 7 33.78 -54.07 -8.10
CA LEU A 7 33.36 -55.36 -7.59
C LEU A 7 32.43 -56.12 -8.55
N PHE A 8 31.56 -55.39 -9.28
CA PHE A 8 30.65 -55.98 -10.25
C PHE A 8 31.39 -56.51 -11.50
N LYS A 9 32.49 -55.85 -11.93
CA LYS A 9 33.30 -56.30 -13.06
C LYS A 9 34.08 -57.58 -12.74
N GLN A 10 34.50 -57.77 -11.49
CA GLN A 10 35.25 -58.95 -11.08
C GLN A 10 34.36 -60.23 -10.90
N LEU A 11 33.06 -60.06 -10.66
CA LEU A 11 32.09 -61.14 -10.53
C LEU A 11 31.58 -61.71 -11.87
N ILE A 12 31.68 -60.91 -12.96
CA ILE A 12 31.23 -61.32 -14.31
C ILE A 12 32.31 -62.07 -15.09
N SER A 13 33.59 -61.97 -14.67
CA SER A 13 34.72 -62.61 -15.40
C SER A 13 34.89 -64.11 -15.11
N ASN A 14 34.18 -64.68 -14.12
CA ASN A 14 34.42 -66.06 -13.68
C ASN A 14 33.37 -67.08 -14.16
N GLY A 15 32.62 -66.83 -15.18
CA GLY A 15 31.86 -67.84 -16.00
C GLY A 15 30.96 -68.83 -15.27
N LYS A 16 30.54 -68.58 -14.02
CA LYS A 16 29.57 -69.39 -13.28
C LYS A 16 28.19 -68.73 -13.31
N SER A 17 27.22 -69.35 -13.92
CA SER A 17 25.83 -68.90 -13.86
C SER A 17 25.28 -69.10 -12.45
N ILE A 18 25.14 -68.06 -11.71
CA ILE A 18 24.49 -68.04 -10.40
C ILE A 18 23.05 -67.55 -10.64
N THR A 19 22.10 -68.49 -10.59
CA THR A 19 20.66 -68.19 -10.61
C THR A 19 20.28 -67.59 -9.25
N PHE A 20 20.28 -66.25 -9.15
CA PHE A 20 19.74 -65.57 -7.96
C PHE A 20 18.24 -65.48 -8.04
N ASN A 21 17.59 -65.93 -6.98
CA ASN A 21 16.16 -65.81 -6.78
C ASN A 21 15.78 -64.31 -6.73
N ASN A 22 14.98 -63.83 -7.70
CA ASN A 22 14.60 -62.44 -7.91
C ASN A 22 14.03 -61.72 -6.68
N SER A 23 13.55 -62.48 -5.67
CA SER A 23 13.05 -62.00 -4.42
C SER A 23 14.16 -61.52 -3.47
N TYR A 24 15.31 -62.23 -3.40
CA TYR A 24 16.44 -61.87 -2.53
C TYR A 24 17.18 -60.60 -3.04
N MET A 25 17.34 -60.46 -4.34
CA MET A 25 17.96 -59.25 -4.89
C MET A 25 17.09 -58.00 -4.68
N LYS A 26 15.77 -58.09 -4.83
CA LYS A 26 14.85 -56.99 -4.50
C LYS A 26 14.88 -56.61 -3.03
N SER A 27 15.01 -57.57 -2.14
CA SER A 27 15.09 -57.32 -0.68
C SER A 27 16.42 -56.63 -0.31
N ILE A 28 17.54 -57.04 -0.89
CA ILE A 28 18.85 -56.43 -0.65
C ILE A 28 18.91 -55.02 -1.25
N LEU A 29 18.37 -54.80 -2.48
CA LEU A 29 18.29 -53.50 -3.10
C LEU A 29 17.38 -52.54 -2.30
N MET A 30 16.26 -53.03 -1.83
CA MET A 30 15.31 -52.27 -1.03
C MET A 30 15.89 -51.94 0.37
N SER A 31 16.64 -52.86 1.01
CA SER A 31 17.39 -52.57 2.23
C SER A 31 18.52 -51.54 2.03
N LEU A 32 19.24 -51.63 0.92
CA LEU A 32 20.30 -50.65 0.58
C LEU A 32 19.71 -49.26 0.26
N VAL A 33 18.60 -49.21 -0.47
CA VAL A 33 17.92 -47.93 -0.77
C VAL A 33 17.31 -47.35 0.51
N LEU A 34 16.69 -48.16 1.39
CA LEU A 34 16.22 -47.74 2.70
C LEU A 34 17.37 -47.27 3.60
N SER A 35 18.51 -47.95 3.61
CA SER A 35 19.68 -47.55 4.40
C SER A 35 20.33 -46.26 3.85
N VAL A 36 20.37 -46.05 2.54
CA VAL A 36 20.86 -44.81 1.92
C VAL A 36 19.87 -43.66 2.16
N CYS A 37 18.56 -43.91 2.10
CA CYS A 37 17.55 -42.92 2.47
C CYS A 37 17.62 -42.58 3.96
N PHE A 38 17.86 -43.56 4.83
CA PHE A 38 18.03 -43.34 6.28
C PHE A 38 19.34 -42.58 6.59
N LEU A 39 20.42 -42.85 5.89
CA LEU A 39 21.70 -42.14 6.03
C LEU A 39 21.66 -40.72 5.44
N MET A 40 20.83 -40.46 4.42
CA MET A 40 20.61 -39.12 3.89
C MET A 40 19.63 -38.31 4.75
N SER A 41 18.69 -38.94 5.46
CA SER A 41 17.79 -38.25 6.39
C SER A 41 18.45 -37.91 7.74
N CYS A 42 19.56 -38.56 8.09
CA CYS A 42 20.30 -38.33 9.34
C CYS A 42 21.28 -37.15 9.32
N SER A 43 21.33 -36.35 8.23
CA SER A 43 22.30 -35.25 8.14
C SER A 43 21.71 -33.85 8.44
N GLN A 44 20.39 -33.74 8.56
CA GLN A 44 19.75 -32.45 8.85
C GLN A 44 19.50 -32.29 10.34
N SER A 45 19.91 -31.14 10.89
CA SER A 45 19.62 -30.78 12.28
C SER A 45 18.10 -30.75 12.54
N PRO A 46 17.61 -31.20 13.69
CA PRO A 46 16.20 -31.08 14.05
C PRO A 46 15.79 -29.61 14.12
N LEU A 47 14.53 -29.33 13.78
CA LEU A 47 13.91 -28.04 14.05
C LEU A 47 13.41 -28.05 15.49
N VAL A 48 13.81 -27.05 16.27
CA VAL A 48 13.39 -26.88 17.66
C VAL A 48 12.52 -25.65 17.80
N HIS A 49 11.48 -25.76 18.64
CA HIS A 49 10.58 -24.65 18.94
C HIS A 49 11.35 -23.54 19.65
N GLN A 50 11.18 -22.32 19.16
CA GLN A 50 11.85 -21.14 19.70
C GLN A 50 11.05 -20.54 20.85
N GLN A 51 11.73 -20.15 21.91
CA GLN A 51 11.11 -19.56 23.10
C GLN A 51 11.01 -18.04 22.92
N LEU A 52 9.96 -17.58 22.26
CA LEU A 52 9.68 -16.17 21.99
C LEU A 52 8.33 -15.75 22.59
N ASN A 53 8.08 -14.45 22.65
CA ASN A 53 6.76 -13.93 22.98
C ASN A 53 5.89 -13.87 21.72
N TYR A 54 4.93 -14.76 21.61
CA TYR A 54 4.02 -14.88 20.47
C TYR A 54 2.74 -14.05 20.59
N THR A 55 2.61 -13.24 21.66
CA THR A 55 1.44 -12.40 21.89
C THR A 55 1.57 -11.06 21.20
N GLU A 56 0.44 -10.51 20.76
CA GLU A 56 0.38 -9.18 20.17
C GLU A 56 0.51 -8.11 21.25
N ASN A 57 1.26 -7.05 20.93
CA ASN A 57 1.35 -5.82 21.71
C ASN A 57 0.47 -4.75 21.03
N ALA A 58 -0.61 -4.31 21.69
CA ALA A 58 -1.51 -3.27 21.18
C ALA A 58 -0.93 -1.87 21.38
N VAL A 59 0.13 -1.56 20.67
CA VAL A 59 0.77 -0.23 20.62
C VAL A 59 0.86 0.26 19.20
N ASP A 60 1.01 1.56 19.01
CA ASP A 60 1.35 2.12 17.72
C ASP A 60 2.69 1.57 17.23
N ILE A 61 2.70 1.06 16.00
CA ILE A 61 3.91 0.56 15.34
C ILE A 61 4.08 1.33 14.05
N PRO A 62 5.06 2.22 13.99
CA PRO A 62 5.30 3.12 12.87
C PRO A 62 5.94 2.38 11.68
N ASN A 63 5.21 1.46 11.07
CA ASN A 63 5.63 0.77 9.87
C ASN A 63 5.42 1.63 8.60
N PRO A 64 6.28 1.51 7.57
CA PRO A 64 6.04 2.14 6.28
C PRO A 64 4.79 1.56 5.60
N ASP A 65 4.28 2.27 4.59
CA ASP A 65 3.19 1.83 3.70
C ASP A 65 1.84 1.55 4.38
N ARG A 66 1.61 2.03 5.62
CA ARG A 66 0.37 1.80 6.37
C ARG A 66 0.08 2.85 7.44
N GLY A 67 -1.19 2.99 7.83
CA GLY A 67 -1.60 3.76 9.00
C GLY A 67 -2.12 5.16 8.66
N PHE A 68 -2.14 6.04 9.63
CA PHE A 68 -2.58 7.42 9.45
C PHE A 68 -1.48 8.25 8.79
N TYR A 69 -1.85 9.07 7.78
CA TYR A 69 -0.92 9.94 7.08
C TYR A 69 -1.03 11.41 7.48
N ARG A 70 0.07 12.15 7.29
CA ARG A 70 0.16 13.60 7.50
C ARG A 70 0.04 14.30 6.15
N PRO A 71 -1.04 15.09 5.89
CA PRO A 71 -1.16 15.82 4.64
C PRO A 71 -0.34 17.11 4.64
N GLN A 72 0.25 17.42 3.49
CA GLN A 72 0.94 18.67 3.20
C GLN A 72 0.78 19.08 1.75
N SER A 73 0.41 20.33 1.50
CA SER A 73 0.36 20.91 0.17
C SER A 73 1.60 21.77 -0.10
N PHE A 74 2.11 21.70 -1.32
CA PHE A 74 3.32 22.36 -1.79
C PHE A 74 3.01 23.15 -3.07
N VAL A 75 3.13 24.47 -3.06
CA VAL A 75 3.07 25.26 -4.28
C VAL A 75 4.42 25.19 -4.97
N VAL A 76 4.47 24.55 -6.13
CA VAL A 76 5.73 24.33 -6.86
C VAL A 76 6.22 25.64 -7.48
N PRO A 77 7.45 26.11 -7.17
CA PRO A 77 7.98 27.36 -7.68
C PRO A 77 8.44 27.22 -9.14
N VAL A 78 8.44 28.35 -9.88
CA VAL A 78 8.92 28.37 -11.27
C VAL A 78 10.42 28.62 -11.34
N ASN A 79 10.92 29.68 -10.69
CA ASN A 79 12.29 30.18 -10.89
C ASN A 79 13.11 30.26 -9.59
N GLU A 80 12.48 30.57 -8.48
CA GLU A 80 13.18 30.73 -7.20
C GLU A 80 12.96 29.53 -6.30
N MET A 81 14.05 28.86 -5.93
CA MET A 81 13.99 27.74 -5.01
C MET A 81 13.60 28.24 -3.62
N VAL A 82 12.52 27.68 -3.11
CA VAL A 82 12.09 27.82 -1.72
C VAL A 82 12.25 26.44 -1.07
N GLU A 83 12.84 26.39 0.11
CA GLU A 83 12.98 25.08 0.79
C GLU A 83 11.59 24.56 1.20
N PRO A 84 11.17 23.38 0.71
CA PRO A 84 9.92 22.78 1.15
C PRO A 84 10.04 22.35 2.63
N THR A 85 8.90 22.22 3.31
CA THR A 85 8.89 21.73 4.69
C THR A 85 7.79 20.68 4.82
N ILE A 86 8.16 19.46 5.20
CA ILE A 86 7.21 18.40 5.50
C ILE A 86 6.60 18.60 6.91
N PRO A 87 5.40 18.06 7.17
CA PRO A 87 4.77 18.19 8.49
C PRO A 87 5.50 17.33 9.54
N ASP A 88 5.34 17.68 10.81
CA ASP A 88 5.74 16.80 11.91
C ASP A 88 5.00 15.45 11.77
N LEU A 89 5.75 14.36 11.86
CA LEU A 89 5.21 13.02 11.72
C LEU A 89 4.44 12.56 12.97
N LYS A 90 4.79 13.11 14.14
CA LYS A 90 4.03 12.86 15.36
C LYS A 90 2.84 13.80 15.44
N ALA A 91 1.67 13.25 15.64
CA ALA A 91 0.44 14.03 15.71
C ALA A 91 -0.61 13.37 16.57
N THR A 92 -1.49 14.19 17.14
CA THR A 92 -2.76 13.74 17.68
C THR A 92 -3.80 13.70 16.56
N ILE A 93 -4.53 12.59 16.42
CA ILE A 93 -5.63 12.48 15.46
C ILE A 93 -6.72 13.47 15.86
N VAL A 94 -7.16 14.29 14.90
CA VAL A 94 -8.13 15.37 15.16
C VAL A 94 -9.41 14.85 15.83
N GLY A 95 -9.87 15.53 16.88
CA GLY A 95 -11.07 15.15 17.63
C GLY A 95 -10.87 14.05 18.66
N THR A 96 -9.66 13.54 18.84
CA THR A 96 -9.33 12.46 19.79
C THR A 96 -8.13 12.85 20.66
N SER A 97 -7.80 12.00 21.64
CA SER A 97 -6.54 12.06 22.40
C SER A 97 -5.50 11.05 21.90
N VAL A 98 -5.77 10.36 20.79
CA VAL A 98 -4.91 9.29 20.29
C VAL A 98 -3.78 9.87 19.46
N GLU A 99 -2.56 9.58 19.88
CA GLU A 99 -1.34 9.96 19.17
C GLU A 99 -0.95 8.91 18.14
N VAL A 100 -0.30 9.36 17.08
CA VAL A 100 0.31 8.54 16.03
C VAL A 100 1.73 9.01 15.75
N ASP A 101 2.64 8.07 15.49
CA ASP A 101 3.92 8.32 14.84
C ASP A 101 3.75 7.90 13.37
N SER A 102 3.31 8.85 12.52
CA SER A 102 3.03 8.57 11.12
C SER A 102 4.31 8.24 10.36
N ARG A 103 4.22 7.26 9.46
CA ARG A 103 5.28 6.96 8.49
C ARG A 103 4.85 7.24 7.07
N ILE A 104 3.76 8.01 6.90
CA ILE A 104 3.27 8.42 5.58
C ILE A 104 3.07 9.93 5.56
N VAL A 105 3.67 10.60 4.58
CA VAL A 105 3.39 11.99 4.22
C VAL A 105 2.57 11.99 2.94
N TYR A 106 1.37 12.56 2.98
CA TYR A 106 0.58 12.82 1.76
C TYR A 106 0.99 14.17 1.19
N MET A 107 1.62 14.15 0.04
CA MET A 107 2.25 15.29 -0.61
C MET A 107 1.42 15.72 -1.82
N GLU A 108 0.74 16.86 -1.69
CA GLU A 108 -0.01 17.48 -2.77
C GLU A 108 0.81 18.59 -3.41
N PHE A 109 1.35 18.35 -4.60
CA PHE A 109 2.12 19.31 -5.37
C PHE A 109 1.19 20.10 -6.29
N ASP A 110 1.03 21.38 -5.98
CA ASP A 110 0.25 22.33 -6.78
C ASP A 110 1.11 22.87 -7.92
N LEU A 111 0.81 22.44 -9.14
CA LEU A 111 1.44 22.84 -10.40
C LEU A 111 0.73 24.02 -11.07
N LYS A 112 -0.11 24.78 -10.36
CA LYS A 112 -0.87 25.90 -10.95
C LYS A 112 -0.01 26.87 -11.74
N ASN A 113 1.23 27.12 -11.31
CA ASN A 113 2.17 28.01 -12.00
C ASN A 113 2.66 27.46 -13.36
N PHE A 114 2.43 26.18 -13.62
CA PHE A 114 2.78 25.49 -14.87
C PHE A 114 1.57 25.16 -15.73
N SER A 115 0.41 25.67 -15.37
CA SER A 115 -0.85 25.47 -16.07
C SER A 115 -1.45 26.80 -16.52
N SER A 116 -2.53 26.70 -17.28
CA SER A 116 -3.32 27.87 -17.71
C SER A 116 -3.93 28.66 -16.56
N ASN A 117 -3.91 28.15 -15.32
CA ASN A 117 -4.37 28.84 -14.11
C ASN A 117 -3.35 29.83 -13.53
N ALA A 118 -2.12 29.88 -14.05
CA ALA A 118 -1.02 30.71 -13.50
C ALA A 118 -1.39 32.17 -13.21
N PRO A 119 -2.09 32.92 -14.10
CA PRO A 119 -2.45 34.31 -13.85
C PRO A 119 -3.43 34.52 -12.71
N LEU A 120 -4.20 33.51 -12.36
CA LEU A 120 -5.17 33.60 -11.28
C LEU A 120 -4.52 33.59 -9.88
N THR A 121 -3.22 33.28 -9.80
CA THR A 121 -2.51 33.09 -8.52
C THR A 121 -2.28 34.36 -7.73
N GLY A 122 -2.36 35.52 -8.33
CA GLY A 122 -2.10 36.82 -7.68
C GLY A 122 -3.33 37.70 -7.51
N LEU A 123 -4.50 37.26 -7.94
CA LEU A 123 -5.71 38.07 -7.88
C LEU A 123 -6.33 38.05 -6.48
N PRO A 124 -6.75 39.18 -5.93
CA PRO A 124 -7.56 39.23 -4.73
C PRO A 124 -8.84 38.41 -4.89
N LEU A 125 -9.20 37.69 -3.85
CA LEU A 125 -10.47 36.98 -3.79
C LEU A 125 -11.64 37.95 -3.99
N GLY A 126 -12.50 37.70 -4.97
CA GLY A 126 -13.71 38.48 -5.24
C GLY A 126 -13.66 39.46 -6.40
N GLU A 127 -12.50 39.96 -6.83
CA GLU A 127 -12.46 40.99 -7.90
C GLU A 127 -12.94 40.49 -9.26
N TRP A 128 -12.77 39.24 -9.58
CA TRP A 128 -13.20 38.62 -10.84
C TRP A 128 -14.52 37.89 -10.78
N SER A 129 -15.11 37.73 -9.59
CA SER A 129 -16.43 37.15 -9.37
C SER A 129 -17.54 38.21 -9.33
N GLU A 130 -17.20 39.52 -9.39
CA GLU A 130 -18.18 40.58 -9.40
C GLU A 130 -18.89 40.67 -10.77
N PRO A 131 -20.20 40.95 -10.81
CA PRO A 131 -20.92 41.15 -12.06
C PRO A 131 -20.25 42.23 -12.93
N GLY A 132 -19.80 41.88 -14.13
CA GLY A 132 -19.12 42.77 -15.07
C GLY A 132 -17.61 42.81 -14.96
N ALA A 133 -16.99 42.03 -14.08
CA ALA A 133 -15.55 41.87 -14.06
C ALA A 133 -15.06 41.25 -15.39
N VAL A 134 -13.97 41.79 -15.93
CA VAL A 134 -13.31 41.15 -17.07
C VAL A 134 -12.54 39.94 -16.56
N ALA A 135 -12.79 38.78 -17.15
CA ALA A 135 -12.03 37.59 -16.82
C ALA A 135 -10.52 37.83 -16.98
N PRO A 136 -9.70 37.46 -16.00
CA PRO A 136 -8.27 37.59 -16.15
C PRO A 136 -7.80 36.78 -17.35
N GLU A 137 -6.76 37.30 -18.03
CA GLU A 137 -6.11 36.56 -19.11
C GLU A 137 -5.44 35.31 -18.52
N TYR A 138 -5.76 34.14 -19.04
CA TYR A 138 -5.17 32.86 -18.58
C TYR A 138 -3.69 32.80 -18.91
N GLY A 139 -2.91 32.16 -18.08
CA GLY A 139 -1.54 31.80 -18.36
C GLY A 139 -1.43 30.79 -19.49
N LYS A 140 -0.22 30.52 -19.86
CA LYS A 140 0.10 29.43 -20.78
C LYS A 140 0.68 28.28 -19.99
N THR A 141 0.21 27.08 -20.30
CA THR A 141 0.84 25.86 -19.81
C THR A 141 2.28 25.80 -20.33
N GLN A 142 3.20 25.43 -19.45
CA GLN A 142 4.64 25.45 -19.74
C GLN A 142 5.33 24.24 -19.11
N PRO A 143 6.51 23.82 -19.63
CA PRO A 143 7.30 22.75 -19.02
C PRO A 143 7.65 23.04 -17.56
N LEU A 144 7.75 21.99 -16.75
CA LEU A 144 8.36 22.09 -15.42
C LEU A 144 9.82 22.52 -15.57
N THR A 145 10.22 23.53 -14.81
CA THR A 145 11.62 23.98 -14.77
C THR A 145 12.48 23.02 -13.93
N GLU A 146 13.80 23.08 -14.09
CA GLU A 146 14.70 22.33 -13.19
C GLU A 146 14.48 22.73 -11.72
N THR A 147 14.23 24.03 -11.44
CA THR A 147 13.85 24.49 -10.09
C THR A 147 12.61 23.78 -9.56
N ALA A 148 11.60 23.57 -10.40
CA ALA A 148 10.39 22.85 -10.01
C ALA A 148 10.68 21.38 -9.70
N LEU A 149 11.47 20.71 -10.54
CA LEU A 149 11.86 19.32 -10.33
C LEU A 149 12.74 19.17 -9.07
N ASP A 150 13.68 20.10 -8.86
CA ASP A 150 14.53 20.12 -7.66
C ASP A 150 13.74 20.38 -6.37
N TYR A 151 12.69 21.20 -6.45
CA TYR A 151 11.78 21.41 -5.34
C TYR A 151 11.06 20.10 -4.93
N VAL A 152 10.55 19.36 -5.91
CA VAL A 152 9.92 18.04 -5.65
C VAL A 152 10.95 17.06 -5.07
N ARG A 153 12.18 17.04 -5.61
CA ARG A 153 13.28 16.22 -5.06
C ARG A 153 13.61 16.59 -3.62
N ALA A 154 13.68 17.90 -3.30
CA ALA A 154 13.98 18.37 -1.96
C ALA A 154 12.91 17.95 -0.96
N ALA A 155 11.63 18.05 -1.32
CA ALA A 155 10.52 17.60 -0.49
C ALA A 155 10.55 16.07 -0.23
N LEU A 156 10.78 15.28 -1.28
CA LEU A 156 10.91 13.81 -1.14
C LEU A 156 12.16 13.41 -0.36
N ARG A 157 13.26 14.17 -0.46
CA ARG A 157 14.46 13.95 0.35
C ARG A 157 14.17 14.13 1.85
N GLN A 158 13.41 15.16 2.23
CA GLN A 158 13.01 15.35 3.62
C GLN A 158 12.16 14.18 4.14
N VAL A 159 11.28 13.61 3.30
CA VAL A 159 10.52 12.40 3.67
C VAL A 159 11.47 11.21 3.88
N ARG A 160 12.45 11.03 2.98
CA ARG A 160 13.48 9.97 3.13
C ARG A 160 14.27 10.13 4.42
N ASP A 161 14.75 11.35 4.71
CA ASP A 161 15.56 11.66 5.88
C ASP A 161 14.76 11.52 7.18
N SER A 162 13.44 11.68 7.13
CA SER A 162 12.51 11.46 8.24
C SER A 162 12.04 10.01 8.38
N GLU A 163 12.60 9.08 7.55
CA GLU A 163 12.31 7.64 7.61
C GLU A 163 10.84 7.31 7.33
N ALA A 164 10.18 8.17 6.58
CA ALA A 164 8.80 8.03 6.13
C ALA A 164 8.72 7.65 4.64
N VAL A 165 7.52 7.41 4.17
CA VAL A 165 7.17 7.21 2.76
C VAL A 165 6.14 8.24 2.32
N ALA A 166 6.00 8.44 1.01
CA ALA A 166 5.15 9.47 0.42
C ALA A 166 3.97 8.87 -0.37
N ILE A 167 2.78 9.40 -0.15
CA ILE A 167 1.71 9.40 -1.15
C ILE A 167 1.87 10.68 -1.95
N VAL A 168 2.12 10.59 -3.26
CA VAL A 168 2.43 11.75 -4.11
C VAL A 168 1.25 12.04 -5.04
N LYS A 169 0.79 13.29 -5.04
CA LYS A 169 -0.25 13.78 -5.95
C LYS A 169 0.17 15.11 -6.58
N PHE A 170 -0.18 15.31 -7.85
CA PHE A 170 -0.02 16.57 -8.55
C PHE A 170 -1.38 17.12 -8.97
N SER A 171 -1.57 18.43 -8.92
CA SER A 171 -2.79 19.08 -9.40
C SER A 171 -2.48 20.43 -10.01
N TYR A 172 -3.36 20.93 -10.89
CA TYR A 172 -3.23 22.24 -11.51
C TYR A 172 -4.05 23.33 -10.81
N ASP A 173 -4.94 22.94 -9.91
CA ASP A 173 -5.86 23.86 -9.25
C ASP A 173 -5.75 23.84 -7.72
N GLY A 174 -4.54 23.90 -7.22
CA GLY A 174 -4.27 23.84 -5.80
C GLY A 174 -5.17 24.71 -4.92
N ARG A 175 -5.07 24.54 -3.63
CA ARG A 175 -5.99 25.09 -2.58
C ARG A 175 -6.29 26.60 -2.66
N GLY A 176 -5.53 27.40 -3.42
CA GLY A 176 -5.76 28.84 -3.59
C GLY A 176 -6.95 29.18 -4.49
N TYR A 177 -7.44 28.24 -5.29
CA TYR A 177 -8.50 28.43 -6.28
C TYR A 177 -9.75 27.62 -5.99
N THR A 178 -9.78 26.96 -4.87
CA THR A 178 -10.91 26.11 -4.52
C THR A 178 -12.16 26.94 -4.27
N TYR A 179 -13.29 26.37 -4.57
CA TYR A 179 -14.63 26.82 -4.26
C TYR A 179 -14.77 27.51 -2.89
N HIS A 180 -14.10 27.03 -1.86
CA HIS A 180 -14.15 27.65 -0.52
C HIS A 180 -13.60 29.08 -0.45
N ASN A 181 -12.78 29.48 -1.39
CA ASN A 181 -12.22 30.83 -1.44
C ASN A 181 -13.03 31.77 -2.33
N ARG A 182 -14.10 31.30 -2.96
CA ARG A 182 -14.96 32.05 -3.87
C ARG A 182 -16.22 32.64 -3.23
N GLY A 183 -16.26 32.84 -1.94
CA GLY A 183 -17.35 33.60 -1.28
C GLY A 183 -18.74 32.98 -1.40
N GLY A 184 -18.86 31.65 -1.52
CA GLY A 184 -20.14 30.94 -1.54
C GLY A 184 -20.68 30.62 -2.95
N TYR A 185 -19.87 30.70 -3.99
CA TYR A 185 -20.24 30.23 -5.32
C TYR A 185 -20.44 28.72 -5.32
N ASP A 186 -21.58 28.27 -5.78
CA ASP A 186 -21.88 26.86 -6.01
C ASP A 186 -21.07 26.39 -7.24
N MET A 187 -20.26 25.36 -7.05
CA MET A 187 -19.41 24.79 -8.10
C MET A 187 -20.20 24.30 -9.33
N PHE A 188 -21.52 24.06 -9.17
CA PHE A 188 -22.40 23.57 -10.22
C PHE A 188 -23.12 24.70 -10.98
N LEU A 189 -23.06 25.93 -10.52
CA LEU A 189 -23.75 27.07 -11.15
C LEU A 189 -22.86 27.87 -12.09
N HIS A 190 -21.61 27.52 -12.21
CA HIS A 190 -20.61 28.31 -12.95
C HIS A 190 -20.89 28.46 -14.44
N ASP A 191 -21.50 27.46 -15.07
CA ASP A 191 -21.84 27.48 -16.50
C ASP A 191 -23.19 28.14 -16.79
N ALA A 192 -23.96 28.51 -15.77
CA ALA A 192 -25.35 28.93 -15.90
C ALA A 192 -25.59 30.43 -15.61
N GLU A 193 -24.62 31.17 -15.08
CA GLU A 193 -24.82 32.56 -14.70
C GLU A 193 -24.47 33.50 -15.85
N PRO A 194 -25.44 34.33 -16.32
CA PRO A 194 -25.18 35.36 -17.30
C PRO A 194 -24.21 36.41 -16.73
N GLY A 195 -22.99 36.44 -17.26
CA GLY A 195 -21.92 37.38 -16.83
C GLY A 195 -20.83 36.75 -15.96
N ALA A 196 -20.90 35.45 -15.68
CA ALA A 196 -19.74 34.74 -15.16
C ALA A 196 -18.55 34.93 -16.12
N PRO A 197 -17.32 35.12 -15.60
CA PRO A 197 -16.15 35.19 -16.45
C PRO A 197 -16.14 34.01 -17.41
N GLN A 198 -16.23 34.31 -18.72
CA GLN A 198 -16.07 33.29 -19.76
C GLN A 198 -14.61 32.87 -19.73
N GLY A 199 -14.31 31.97 -18.84
CA GLY A 199 -12.99 31.47 -18.64
C GLY A 199 -13.05 30.05 -18.19
N ARG A 200 -11.93 29.34 -18.23
CA ARG A 200 -11.86 27.97 -17.74
C ARG A 200 -12.30 27.92 -16.30
N VAL A 201 -13.34 27.22 -16.08
CA VAL A 201 -13.75 26.88 -14.74
C VAL A 201 -12.71 25.94 -14.16
N TRP A 202 -12.35 26.15 -12.91
CA TRP A 202 -11.30 25.39 -12.23
C TRP A 202 -11.45 23.86 -12.35
N PHE A 203 -12.65 23.33 -12.48
CA PHE A 203 -12.89 21.90 -12.68
C PHE A 203 -12.63 21.42 -14.12
N GLU A 204 -12.54 22.34 -15.08
CA GLU A 204 -12.10 22.05 -16.44
C GLU A 204 -10.56 22.18 -16.62
N THR A 205 -9.85 22.61 -15.59
CA THR A 205 -8.39 22.59 -15.59
C THR A 205 -7.90 21.17 -15.83
N GLY A 206 -6.96 21.02 -16.72
CA GLY A 206 -6.50 19.72 -17.20
C GLY A 206 -7.19 19.29 -18.50
N VAL A 207 -8.33 19.86 -18.86
CA VAL A 207 -8.95 19.60 -20.17
C VAL A 207 -8.11 20.20 -21.29
N GLU A 208 -7.69 21.46 -21.15
CA GLU A 208 -6.83 22.09 -22.14
C GLU A 208 -5.41 21.59 -22.06
N GLU A 209 -4.87 21.40 -20.86
CA GLU A 209 -3.59 20.76 -20.66
C GLU A 209 -3.59 19.34 -21.25
N ALA A 210 -4.74 18.68 -21.25
CA ALA A 210 -4.90 17.37 -21.86
C ALA A 210 -5.12 17.42 -23.37
N SER A 211 -5.80 18.46 -23.91
CA SER A 211 -6.09 18.58 -25.33
C SER A 211 -4.97 19.24 -26.13
N ASP A 212 -4.23 20.16 -25.49
CA ASP A 212 -3.11 20.84 -26.12
C ASP A 212 -1.92 19.89 -26.27
N LEU A 213 -1.42 19.76 -27.49
CA LEU A 213 -0.12 19.16 -27.71
C LEU A 213 0.94 20.10 -27.14
N CYS A 214 1.93 19.57 -26.46
CA CYS A 214 2.97 20.43 -25.86
C CYS A 214 3.87 21.12 -26.88
N GLY A 215 3.86 20.72 -28.16
CA GLY A 215 4.59 21.35 -29.25
C GLY A 215 6.12 21.40 -29.05
N ILE A 216 6.64 20.59 -28.12
CA ILE A 216 8.09 20.53 -27.84
C ILE A 216 8.70 19.45 -28.72
N PRO A 217 9.83 19.76 -29.41
CA PRO A 217 10.46 18.82 -30.30
C PRO A 217 10.73 17.44 -29.65
N GLY A 218 10.25 16.38 -30.29
CA GLY A 218 10.34 15.01 -29.77
C GLY A 218 9.20 14.60 -28.81
N HIS A 219 8.24 15.49 -28.55
CA HIS A 219 7.10 15.24 -27.67
C HIS A 219 5.77 15.74 -28.29
N GLU A 220 5.73 15.89 -29.60
CA GLU A 220 4.61 16.45 -30.35
C GLU A 220 3.33 15.62 -30.24
N ASP A 221 3.47 14.35 -29.85
CA ASP A 221 2.38 13.39 -29.65
C ASP A 221 1.78 13.42 -28.25
N LYS A 222 2.31 14.27 -27.34
CA LYS A 222 1.87 14.34 -25.94
C LYS A 222 1.01 15.56 -25.68
N ASN A 223 0.04 15.41 -24.79
CA ASN A 223 -0.56 16.54 -24.11
C ASN A 223 0.32 16.99 -22.92
N TRP A 224 -0.04 18.13 -22.31
CA TRP A 224 0.76 18.70 -21.22
C TRP A 224 0.82 17.82 -19.97
N VAL A 225 -0.25 17.11 -19.62
CA VAL A 225 -0.26 16.18 -18.48
C VAL A 225 0.71 15.02 -18.71
N GLN A 226 0.70 14.45 -19.92
CA GLN A 226 1.64 13.38 -20.27
C GLN A 226 3.08 13.88 -20.28
N TYR A 227 3.30 15.13 -20.75
CA TYR A 227 4.63 15.72 -20.76
C TYR A 227 5.15 16.01 -19.36
N HIS A 228 4.34 16.57 -18.46
CA HIS A 228 4.72 16.78 -17.06
C HIS A 228 4.99 15.45 -16.34
N LEU A 229 4.19 14.43 -16.57
CA LEU A 229 4.46 13.08 -16.04
C LEU A 229 5.79 12.52 -16.56
N TRP A 230 6.09 12.72 -17.85
CA TRP A 230 7.39 12.37 -18.42
C TRP A 230 8.54 13.09 -17.72
N GLN A 231 8.43 14.41 -17.49
CA GLN A 231 9.45 15.16 -16.75
C GLN A 231 9.63 14.65 -15.33
N LEU A 232 8.54 14.31 -14.64
CA LEU A 232 8.55 13.80 -13.27
C LEU A 232 9.07 12.35 -13.16
N SER A 233 9.12 11.60 -14.26
CA SER A 233 9.51 10.18 -14.23
C SER A 233 10.92 9.95 -13.67
N SER A 234 11.84 10.89 -13.94
CA SER A 234 13.20 10.83 -13.37
C SER A 234 13.20 11.00 -11.85
N VAL A 235 12.34 11.87 -11.34
CA VAL A 235 12.16 12.09 -9.89
C VAL A 235 11.52 10.86 -9.26
N PHE A 236 10.51 10.28 -9.90
CA PHE A 236 9.88 9.03 -9.39
C PHE A 236 10.88 7.88 -9.31
N THR A 237 11.76 7.75 -10.30
CA THR A 237 12.80 6.73 -10.29
C THR A 237 13.85 6.98 -9.20
N GLU A 238 14.29 8.21 -9.01
CA GLU A 238 15.28 8.60 -7.99
C GLU A 238 14.75 8.37 -6.56
N PHE A 239 13.44 8.54 -6.35
CA PHE A 239 12.78 8.40 -5.04
C PHE A 239 11.85 7.19 -4.96
N GLU A 240 12.11 6.16 -5.76
CA GLU A 240 11.31 4.94 -5.76
C GLU A 240 11.20 4.32 -4.36
N ASP A 241 12.28 4.30 -3.59
CA ASP A 241 12.32 3.79 -2.23
C ASP A 241 11.42 4.57 -1.24
N VAL A 242 11.14 5.84 -1.53
CA VAL A 242 10.34 6.73 -0.68
C VAL A 242 8.87 6.74 -1.10
N ILE A 243 8.59 6.61 -2.39
CA ILE A 243 7.23 6.66 -2.91
C ILE A 243 6.48 5.39 -2.55
N MET A 244 5.50 5.50 -1.66
CA MET A 244 4.55 4.43 -1.37
C MET A 244 3.62 4.22 -2.57
N VAL A 245 3.02 5.30 -3.07
CA VAL A 245 2.03 5.26 -4.14
C VAL A 245 1.89 6.64 -4.79
N VAL A 246 1.56 6.67 -6.09
CA VAL A 246 1.18 7.90 -6.79
C VAL A 246 -0.35 7.94 -6.88
N LYS A 247 -0.97 9.00 -6.34
CA LYS A 247 -2.40 9.25 -6.48
C LYS A 247 -2.64 9.94 -7.83
N GLY A 248 -3.64 9.50 -8.60
CA GLY A 248 -3.96 9.93 -9.96
C GLY A 248 -3.66 11.39 -10.25
N GLY A 249 -4.48 12.30 -9.70
CA GLY A 249 -4.20 13.73 -9.82
C GLY A 249 -4.55 14.37 -11.17
N PHE A 250 -4.03 15.56 -11.38
CA PHE A 250 -4.14 16.43 -12.56
C PHE A 250 -5.55 16.90 -12.88
N PHE A 251 -6.53 16.01 -12.97
CA PHE A 251 -7.92 16.34 -13.35
C PHE A 251 -8.78 16.73 -12.17
N GLY A 252 -9.66 17.69 -12.46
CA GLY A 252 -10.74 18.11 -11.58
C GLY A 252 -10.26 18.90 -10.35
N PRO A 253 -11.22 19.28 -9.51
CA PRO A 253 -10.93 20.01 -8.28
C PRO A 253 -9.93 19.26 -7.43
N TRP A 254 -8.92 19.99 -6.93
CA TRP A 254 -7.82 19.43 -6.10
C TRP A 254 -7.05 18.26 -6.75
N GLY A 255 -7.28 17.96 -8.03
CA GLY A 255 -6.75 16.75 -8.67
C GLY A 255 -7.44 15.46 -8.18
N GLU A 256 -8.70 15.54 -7.73
CA GLU A 256 -9.47 14.37 -7.27
C GLU A 256 -10.17 13.61 -8.40
N MET A 257 -9.90 13.98 -9.65
CA MET A 257 -10.33 13.27 -10.85
C MET A 257 -11.86 13.21 -11.04
N HIS A 258 -12.61 14.11 -10.41
CA HIS A 258 -14.05 14.26 -10.59
C HIS A 258 -14.42 15.60 -11.22
N SER A 259 -15.69 15.79 -11.62
CA SER A 259 -16.24 17.07 -12.12
C SER A 259 -15.45 17.71 -13.29
N SER A 260 -14.73 16.92 -14.06
CA SER A 260 -13.99 17.30 -15.26
C SER A 260 -14.59 16.59 -16.48
N SER A 261 -14.57 17.20 -17.66
CA SER A 261 -15.03 16.56 -18.90
C SER A 261 -14.18 15.33 -19.26
N TYR A 262 -12.90 15.31 -18.89
CA TYR A 262 -12.05 14.12 -19.04
C TYR A 262 -12.36 13.01 -18.05
N ALA A 263 -12.75 13.35 -16.83
CA ALA A 263 -13.23 12.36 -15.85
C ALA A 263 -14.55 11.71 -16.28
N ARG A 264 -15.31 12.35 -17.18
CA ARG A 264 -16.55 11.84 -17.78
C ARG A 264 -16.36 11.15 -19.12
N ASN A 265 -15.12 10.88 -19.52
CA ASN A 265 -14.77 10.29 -20.81
C ASN A 265 -13.85 9.08 -20.60
N ALA A 266 -14.25 7.91 -21.12
CA ALA A 266 -13.46 6.68 -21.01
C ALA A 266 -12.09 6.80 -21.68
N GLU A 267 -12.00 7.51 -22.81
CA GLU A 267 -10.71 7.77 -23.48
C GLU A 267 -9.79 8.67 -22.66
N GLY A 268 -10.36 9.66 -21.95
CA GLY A 268 -9.62 10.53 -21.04
C GLY A 268 -9.01 9.74 -19.88
N TYR A 269 -9.76 8.85 -19.24
CA TYR A 269 -9.22 7.93 -18.25
C TYR A 269 -8.18 7.00 -18.84
N HIS A 270 -8.44 6.43 -20.02
CA HIS A 270 -7.52 5.51 -20.68
C HIS A 270 -6.13 6.13 -20.88
N TRP A 271 -6.04 7.30 -21.51
CA TRP A 271 -4.74 7.90 -21.77
C TRP A 271 -4.03 8.37 -20.48
N LEU A 272 -4.76 8.87 -19.46
CA LEU A 272 -4.16 9.25 -18.19
C LEU A 272 -3.61 8.04 -17.45
N LEU A 273 -4.40 6.97 -17.30
CA LEU A 273 -3.96 5.77 -16.60
C LEU A 273 -2.79 5.10 -17.33
N LYS A 274 -2.82 5.11 -18.68
CA LYS A 274 -1.68 4.65 -19.47
C LYS A 274 -0.43 5.48 -19.22
N ALA A 275 -0.53 6.80 -19.21
CA ALA A 275 0.61 7.67 -18.91
C ALA A 275 1.17 7.44 -17.51
N LEU A 276 0.31 7.26 -16.50
CA LEU A 276 0.74 6.90 -15.15
C LEU A 276 1.45 5.53 -15.11
N LEU A 277 0.94 4.53 -15.85
CA LEU A 277 1.60 3.23 -15.95
C LEU A 277 2.98 3.31 -16.63
N ASP A 278 3.13 4.19 -17.63
CA ASP A 278 4.36 4.34 -18.40
C ASP A 278 5.45 5.11 -17.60
N TYR A 279 5.07 6.08 -16.77
CA TYR A 279 6.01 6.99 -16.13
C TYR A 279 6.22 6.78 -14.63
N VAL A 280 5.31 6.08 -13.93
CA VAL A 280 5.50 5.66 -12.54
C VAL A 280 6.26 4.33 -12.51
N PRO A 281 7.29 4.16 -11.66
CA PRO A 281 8.06 2.91 -11.56
C PRO A 281 7.16 1.69 -11.40
N GLN A 282 7.49 0.59 -12.07
CA GLN A 282 6.66 -0.63 -12.09
C GLN A 282 6.43 -1.26 -10.71
N SER A 283 7.34 -1.03 -9.78
CA SER A 283 7.22 -1.51 -8.39
C SER A 283 6.24 -0.70 -7.55
N ARG A 284 5.72 0.41 -8.07
CA ARG A 284 4.84 1.34 -7.34
C ARG A 284 3.41 1.27 -7.85
N SER A 285 2.49 1.38 -6.92
CA SER A 285 1.05 1.40 -7.20
C SER A 285 0.56 2.81 -7.54
N ILE A 286 -0.65 2.86 -8.11
CA ILE A 286 -1.32 4.10 -8.53
C ILE A 286 -2.73 4.10 -7.95
N LEU A 287 -3.11 5.16 -7.23
CA LEU A 287 -4.47 5.31 -6.69
C LEU A 287 -5.36 6.06 -7.66
N VAL A 288 -6.48 5.47 -8.01
CA VAL A 288 -7.49 6.04 -8.91
C VAL A 288 -8.90 5.61 -8.49
N HIS A 289 -9.92 5.82 -9.31
CA HIS A 289 -11.28 5.35 -9.05
C HIS A 289 -11.55 3.99 -9.71
N ALA A 290 -12.34 3.14 -9.06
CA ALA A 290 -12.66 1.80 -9.56
C ALA A 290 -13.32 1.84 -10.96
N GLY A 291 -14.30 2.76 -11.16
CA GLY A 291 -14.95 2.96 -12.45
C GLY A 291 -13.98 3.37 -13.56
N GLY A 292 -13.02 4.24 -13.24
CA GLY A 292 -11.95 4.65 -14.17
C GLY A 292 -11.03 3.51 -14.58
N VAL A 293 -10.66 2.62 -13.64
CA VAL A 293 -9.83 1.43 -13.96
C VAL A 293 -10.58 0.46 -14.87
N MET A 294 -11.85 0.19 -14.58
CA MET A 294 -12.67 -0.67 -15.44
C MET A 294 -12.86 -0.05 -16.83
N ALA A 295 -13.08 1.28 -16.92
CA ALA A 295 -13.16 2.00 -18.20
C ALA A 295 -11.84 1.88 -18.99
N TRP A 296 -10.71 2.13 -18.35
CA TRP A 296 -9.39 1.93 -18.96
C TRP A 296 -9.22 0.50 -19.49
N HIS A 297 -9.55 -0.50 -18.68
CA HIS A 297 -9.40 -1.90 -19.05
C HIS A 297 -10.30 -2.28 -20.23
N ASN A 298 -11.53 -1.73 -20.26
CA ASN A 298 -12.46 -1.96 -21.35
C ASN A 298 -11.94 -1.39 -22.68
N VAL A 299 -11.34 -0.19 -22.65
CA VAL A 299 -10.72 0.42 -23.85
C VAL A 299 -9.46 -0.32 -24.28
N GLU A 300 -8.55 -0.62 -23.34
CA GLU A 300 -7.24 -1.22 -23.64
C GLU A 300 -7.36 -2.66 -24.15
N TYR A 301 -8.28 -3.46 -23.57
CA TYR A 301 -8.36 -4.91 -23.86
C TYR A 301 -9.68 -5.34 -24.51
N GLY A 302 -10.58 -4.41 -24.84
CA GLY A 302 -11.87 -4.73 -25.47
C GLY A 302 -12.81 -5.53 -24.56
N THR A 303 -12.74 -5.32 -23.25
CA THR A 303 -13.60 -5.97 -22.26
C THR A 303 -14.87 -5.15 -22.00
N ASN A 304 -15.76 -5.66 -21.15
CA ASN A 304 -17.02 -5.00 -20.80
C ASN A 304 -17.28 -5.02 -19.29
N TYR A 305 -16.26 -4.74 -18.48
CA TYR A 305 -16.40 -4.71 -17.03
C TYR A 305 -17.24 -3.52 -16.57
N SER A 306 -18.01 -3.74 -15.50
CA SER A 306 -18.90 -2.78 -14.87
C SER A 306 -19.13 -3.16 -13.40
N PHE A 307 -19.88 -2.37 -12.63
CA PHE A 307 -20.24 -2.75 -11.26
C PHE A 307 -21.21 -3.94 -11.18
N SER A 308 -21.88 -4.31 -12.27
CA SER A 308 -22.67 -5.56 -12.38
C SER A 308 -21.89 -6.73 -12.99
N ASN A 309 -20.73 -6.47 -13.58
CA ASN A 309 -19.81 -7.46 -14.16
C ASN A 309 -18.37 -7.10 -13.77
N LEU A 310 -18.03 -7.31 -12.50
CA LEU A 310 -16.75 -6.87 -11.95
C LEU A 310 -15.54 -7.49 -12.64
N MET A 311 -14.51 -6.68 -12.81
CA MET A 311 -13.20 -7.15 -13.22
C MET A 311 -12.68 -8.18 -12.20
N PRO A 312 -12.19 -9.34 -12.65
CA PRO A 312 -11.62 -10.34 -11.75
C PRO A 312 -10.34 -9.82 -11.08
N ALA A 313 -9.93 -10.48 -9.99
CA ALA A 313 -8.65 -10.19 -9.35
C ALA A 313 -7.50 -10.28 -10.36
N PRO A 314 -6.75 -9.20 -10.57
CA PRO A 314 -5.66 -9.21 -11.54
C PRO A 314 -4.49 -10.08 -11.06
N ALA A 315 -3.81 -10.72 -11.98
CA ALA A 315 -2.60 -11.46 -11.66
C ALA A 315 -1.47 -10.51 -11.24
N ARG A 316 -0.66 -10.93 -10.27
CA ARG A 316 0.53 -10.18 -9.82
C ARG A 316 1.48 -9.93 -11.01
N GLY A 317 2.01 -8.70 -11.11
CA GLY A 317 2.89 -8.28 -12.19
C GLY A 317 2.19 -7.77 -13.45
N THR A 318 0.85 -7.79 -13.51
CA THR A 318 0.11 -7.17 -14.62
C THR A 318 -0.08 -5.67 -14.40
N PRO A 319 -0.25 -4.86 -15.47
CA PRO A 319 -0.55 -3.43 -15.33
C PRO A 319 -1.79 -3.16 -14.45
N ALA A 320 -2.86 -3.95 -14.62
CA ALA A 320 -4.09 -3.81 -13.86
C ALA A 320 -3.90 -4.00 -12.35
N GLN A 321 -2.95 -4.85 -11.92
CA GLN A 321 -2.67 -5.09 -10.50
C GLN A 321 -2.05 -3.88 -9.80
N ARG A 322 -1.46 -2.93 -10.55
CA ARG A 322 -0.86 -1.72 -9.98
C ARG A 322 -1.87 -0.69 -9.50
N PHE A 323 -3.15 -0.81 -9.86
CA PHE A 323 -4.16 0.15 -9.46
C PHE A 323 -4.74 -0.18 -8.09
N GLY A 324 -4.67 0.78 -7.19
CA GLY A 324 -5.43 0.86 -5.95
C GLY A 324 -6.54 1.90 -6.06
N MET A 325 -7.22 2.20 -4.95
CA MET A 325 -8.31 3.17 -4.93
C MET A 325 -8.12 4.18 -3.80
N PHE A 326 -8.38 5.46 -4.08
CA PHE A 326 -8.57 6.46 -3.05
C PHE A 326 -10.06 6.75 -2.84
N ASN A 327 -10.41 7.18 -1.63
CA ASN A 327 -11.76 7.58 -1.26
C ASN A 327 -11.69 8.80 -0.36
N ASP A 328 -11.81 9.99 -0.95
CA ASP A 328 -11.77 11.26 -0.22
C ASP A 328 -13.11 11.60 0.45
N SER A 329 -14.04 10.66 0.45
CA SER A 329 -15.30 10.65 1.21
C SER A 329 -15.46 9.37 2.04
N TYR A 330 -14.35 8.85 2.56
CA TYR A 330 -14.27 7.56 3.24
C TYR A 330 -15.33 7.42 4.35
N SER A 331 -16.06 6.31 4.31
CA SER A 331 -17.09 5.95 5.29
C SER A 331 -18.29 6.92 5.40
N ARG A 332 -18.53 7.78 4.39
CA ARG A 332 -19.68 8.72 4.38
C ARG A 332 -21.00 8.07 3.98
N GLY A 333 -21.04 6.76 3.76
CA GLY A 333 -22.27 6.06 3.41
C GLY A 333 -22.80 6.42 2.03
N GLY A 334 -24.04 6.94 1.93
CA GLY A 334 -24.62 7.30 0.66
C GLY A 334 -23.91 8.41 -0.10
N LEU A 335 -23.13 9.23 0.57
CA LEU A 335 -22.43 10.35 -0.05
C LEU A 335 -21.08 9.97 -0.66
N ASP A 336 -20.51 8.82 -0.32
CA ASP A 336 -19.36 8.31 -1.06
C ASP A 336 -19.77 7.74 -2.43
N TYR A 337 -21.08 7.78 -2.73
CA TYR A 337 -21.60 7.33 -4.03
C TYR A 337 -22.62 8.24 -4.72
N THR A 338 -23.28 9.21 -4.07
CA THR A 338 -24.38 9.97 -4.70
C THR A 338 -23.98 11.32 -5.29
N ASP A 339 -23.04 12.03 -4.72
CA ASP A 339 -22.71 13.41 -5.09
C ASP A 339 -21.23 13.61 -5.47
N GLY A 340 -20.72 12.79 -6.39
CA GLY A 340 -19.32 12.86 -6.79
C GLY A 340 -18.35 12.29 -5.75
N GLY A 341 -18.84 11.42 -4.86
CA GLY A 341 -17.98 10.68 -3.95
C GLY A 341 -17.07 9.70 -4.68
N SER A 342 -15.87 9.52 -4.19
CA SER A 342 -14.81 8.76 -4.88
C SER A 342 -15.19 7.33 -5.25
N LEU A 343 -16.09 6.68 -4.51
CA LEU A 343 -16.54 5.32 -4.85
C LEU A 343 -17.44 5.26 -6.09
N SER A 344 -18.19 6.34 -6.37
CA SER A 344 -19.08 6.40 -7.53
C SER A 344 -18.40 6.93 -8.79
N GLU A 345 -17.26 7.56 -8.65
CA GLU A 345 -16.62 8.23 -9.78
C GLU A 345 -16.27 7.26 -10.90
N GLY A 346 -16.52 7.67 -12.12
CA GLY A 346 -16.31 6.84 -13.30
C GLY A 346 -17.38 5.79 -13.57
N TYR A 347 -18.45 5.63 -12.74
CA TYR A 347 -19.49 4.62 -12.99
C TYR A 347 -20.21 4.86 -14.32
N SER A 348 -20.45 6.10 -14.70
CA SER A 348 -21.12 6.49 -15.96
C SER A 348 -20.32 6.07 -17.21
N LEU A 349 -19.02 5.82 -17.08
CA LEU A 349 -18.14 5.41 -18.17
C LEU A 349 -18.26 3.94 -18.54
N ILE A 350 -18.75 3.12 -17.60
CA ILE A 350 -18.78 1.66 -17.74
C ILE A 350 -20.20 1.11 -17.88
N GLY A 351 -21.22 1.97 -17.86
CA GLY A 351 -22.63 1.60 -17.96
C GLY A 351 -23.16 0.82 -16.74
N GLY A 352 -24.49 0.79 -16.62
CA GLY A 352 -25.15 0.12 -15.52
C GLY A 352 -25.40 1.02 -14.32
N GLU A 353 -25.98 0.43 -13.26
CA GLU A 353 -26.24 1.16 -12.01
C GLU A 353 -25.02 1.05 -11.09
N TYR A 354 -24.73 2.15 -10.40
CA TYR A 354 -23.72 2.15 -9.37
C TYR A 354 -24.11 1.22 -8.21
N ASN A 355 -23.13 0.50 -7.70
CA ASN A 355 -23.30 -0.36 -6.54
C ASN A 355 -22.09 -0.21 -5.60
N ARG A 356 -22.30 0.40 -4.43
CA ARG A 356 -21.26 0.64 -3.42
C ARG A 356 -20.55 -0.65 -2.99
N ASN A 357 -21.34 -1.71 -2.74
CA ASN A 357 -20.77 -3.00 -2.34
C ASN A 357 -19.94 -3.62 -3.47
N ALA A 358 -20.32 -3.40 -4.73
CA ALA A 358 -19.52 -3.84 -5.87
C ALA A 358 -18.19 -3.09 -5.96
N ALA A 359 -18.17 -1.77 -5.72
CA ALA A 359 -16.92 -0.99 -5.67
C ALA A 359 -15.98 -1.50 -4.57
N LEU A 360 -16.48 -1.74 -3.37
CA LEU A 360 -15.70 -2.30 -2.26
C LEU A 360 -15.24 -3.74 -2.55
N THR A 361 -16.09 -4.55 -3.21
CA THR A 361 -15.71 -5.91 -3.65
C THR A 361 -14.62 -5.88 -4.70
N TRP A 362 -14.73 -4.95 -5.65
CA TRP A 362 -13.66 -4.73 -6.63
C TRP A 362 -12.34 -4.40 -5.92
N MET A 363 -12.36 -3.47 -4.96
CA MET A 363 -11.15 -3.10 -4.21
C MET A 363 -10.56 -4.28 -3.43
N ARG A 364 -11.41 -5.09 -2.79
CA ARG A 364 -10.98 -6.32 -2.12
C ARG A 364 -10.26 -7.28 -3.08
N ASN A 365 -10.82 -7.47 -4.28
CA ASN A 365 -10.26 -8.35 -5.30
C ASN A 365 -8.95 -7.79 -5.89
N GLN A 366 -8.89 -6.47 -6.04
CA GLN A 366 -7.71 -5.76 -6.51
C GLN A 366 -6.51 -5.98 -5.58
N ASN A 367 -6.75 -6.11 -4.28
CA ASN A 367 -5.73 -6.33 -3.26
C ASN A 367 -4.54 -5.35 -3.40
N ASN A 368 -4.86 -4.05 -3.37
CA ASN A 368 -3.89 -2.98 -3.48
C ASN A 368 -4.17 -1.92 -2.40
N PHE A 369 -3.47 -0.79 -2.40
CA PHE A 369 -3.71 0.30 -1.47
C PHE A 369 -5.14 0.85 -1.60
N TYR A 370 -5.79 1.03 -0.47
CA TYR A 370 -7.08 1.69 -0.33
C TYR A 370 -7.08 2.58 0.90
N GLY A 371 -7.54 3.81 0.73
CA GLY A 371 -7.65 4.77 1.81
C GLY A 371 -8.00 6.15 1.28
N GLY A 372 -7.89 7.16 2.12
CA GLY A 372 -8.23 8.53 1.73
C GLY A 372 -8.62 9.40 2.91
N GLU A 373 -9.64 10.25 2.71
CA GLU A 373 -10.07 11.22 3.71
C GLU A 373 -11.45 10.86 4.24
N THR A 374 -11.58 10.81 5.58
CA THR A 374 -12.90 10.78 6.20
C THR A 374 -13.56 12.15 6.02
N VAL A 375 -14.87 12.18 5.86
CA VAL A 375 -15.63 13.42 5.71
C VAL A 375 -16.42 13.75 6.96
N ARG A 376 -16.79 15.04 7.10
CA ARG A 376 -17.61 15.51 8.19
C ARG A 376 -18.97 14.81 8.19
N LEU A 377 -19.44 14.45 9.36
CA LEU A 377 -20.83 14.09 9.57
C LEU A 377 -21.68 15.31 9.23
N GLY A 378 -22.70 15.15 8.42
CA GLY A 378 -23.64 16.24 8.14
C GLY A 378 -24.42 16.64 9.42
N ASN A 379 -25.08 17.79 9.40
CA ASN A 379 -25.86 18.29 10.53
C ASN A 379 -27.17 17.52 10.79
N GLU A 380 -27.43 16.48 10.06
CA GLU A 380 -28.67 15.68 10.11
C GLU A 380 -28.44 14.43 10.99
N PRO A 381 -28.71 14.46 12.30
CA PRO A 381 -28.34 13.39 13.22
C PRO A 381 -29.04 12.05 12.96
N ASP A 382 -30.18 12.06 12.27
CA ASP A 382 -31.01 10.86 12.01
C ASP A 382 -30.88 10.32 10.59
N ASN A 383 -29.94 10.86 9.78
CA ASN A 383 -29.72 10.37 8.44
C ASN A 383 -28.97 9.02 8.51
N GLU A 384 -29.50 8.00 7.80
CA GLU A 384 -28.87 6.67 7.72
C GLU A 384 -27.40 6.71 7.27
N TYR A 385 -27.01 7.73 6.51
CA TYR A 385 -25.62 7.96 6.08
C TYR A 385 -24.67 8.21 7.24
N GLN A 386 -25.15 8.70 8.39
CA GLN A 386 -24.35 8.88 9.60
C GLN A 386 -24.06 7.58 10.36
N LEU A 387 -24.70 6.49 9.96
CA LEU A 387 -24.45 5.18 10.57
C LEU A 387 -23.17 4.52 10.04
N TYR A 388 -22.76 4.85 8.80
CA TYR A 388 -21.57 4.25 8.19
C TYR A 388 -20.25 4.55 8.93
N PRO A 389 -19.98 5.79 9.38
CA PRO A 389 -18.78 6.08 10.11
C PRO A 389 -18.77 5.58 11.56
N ARG A 390 -19.77 4.79 11.96
CA ARG A 390 -19.88 4.25 13.33
C ARG A 390 -19.36 2.82 13.43
N PHE A 391 -18.91 2.47 14.62
CA PHE A 391 -18.66 1.08 14.97
C PHE A 391 -19.98 0.31 15.19
N PRO A 392 -20.05 -0.98 14.81
CA PRO A 392 -18.96 -1.82 14.28
C PRO A 392 -18.80 -1.76 12.75
N ASN A 393 -19.52 -0.90 12.03
CA ASN A 393 -19.46 -0.85 10.56
C ASN A 393 -18.06 -0.45 10.04
N VAL A 394 -17.43 0.57 10.63
CA VAL A 394 -16.12 1.07 10.15
C VAL A 394 -15.05 -0.03 10.13
N PRO A 395 -14.78 -0.77 11.21
CA PRO A 395 -13.78 -1.83 11.18
C PRO A 395 -14.18 -2.99 10.25
N TYR A 396 -15.49 -3.28 10.12
CA TYR A 396 -15.95 -4.28 9.15
C TYR A 396 -15.59 -3.88 7.72
N GLU A 397 -15.94 -2.67 7.29
CA GLU A 397 -15.64 -2.19 5.94
C GLU A 397 -14.14 -2.02 5.71
N ALA A 398 -13.40 -1.54 6.71
CA ALA A 398 -11.96 -1.43 6.64
C ALA A 398 -11.29 -2.79 6.38
N ALA A 399 -11.72 -3.84 7.08
CA ALA A 399 -11.25 -5.20 6.86
C ALA A 399 -11.72 -5.76 5.51
N PHE A 400 -12.98 -5.50 5.14
CA PHE A 400 -13.53 -5.98 3.87
C PHE A 400 -12.79 -5.38 2.67
N ALA A 401 -12.60 -4.07 2.63
CA ALA A 401 -11.95 -3.35 1.53
C ALA A 401 -10.42 -3.30 1.64
N ARG A 402 -9.83 -3.87 2.72
CA ARG A 402 -8.39 -3.90 2.97
C ARG A 402 -7.78 -2.49 3.12
N THR A 403 -8.44 -1.62 3.90
CA THR A 403 -8.01 -0.24 4.10
C THR A 403 -6.59 -0.16 4.65
N SER A 404 -5.73 0.57 3.95
CA SER A 404 -4.31 0.68 4.26
C SER A 404 -3.93 1.98 4.98
N HIS A 405 -4.61 3.10 4.66
CA HIS A 405 -4.25 4.42 5.17
C HIS A 405 -5.44 5.37 5.24
N LEU A 406 -5.42 6.31 6.20
CA LEU A 406 -6.38 7.40 6.36
C LEU A 406 -5.65 8.68 6.80
N ASN A 407 -6.27 9.85 6.62
CA ASN A 407 -5.71 11.12 7.06
C ASN A 407 -5.83 11.34 8.59
N THR A 408 -4.99 12.22 9.15
CA THR A 408 -5.01 12.56 10.58
C THR A 408 -5.85 13.78 10.92
N SER A 409 -6.20 14.63 9.93
CA SER A 409 -6.54 16.03 10.21
C SER A 409 -7.88 16.52 9.65
N TYR A 410 -8.66 15.64 9.02
CA TYR A 410 -9.97 15.97 8.46
C TYR A 410 -11.08 15.30 9.27
N ALA A 411 -12.33 15.76 9.17
CA ALA A 411 -13.51 15.15 9.79
C ALA A 411 -13.40 14.86 11.31
N ARG A 412 -13.14 15.91 12.09
CA ARG A 412 -13.06 15.85 13.57
C ARG A 412 -14.21 15.07 14.22
N ASP A 413 -15.44 15.29 13.77
CA ASP A 413 -16.67 14.69 14.31
C ASP A 413 -16.72 13.18 14.11
N ALA A 414 -16.35 12.68 12.93
CA ALA A 414 -16.27 11.24 12.67
C ALA A 414 -15.19 10.57 13.54
N TYR A 415 -14.01 11.18 13.64
CA TYR A 415 -12.94 10.64 14.47
C TYR A 415 -13.24 10.69 15.96
N GLN A 416 -14.00 11.72 16.41
CA GLN A 416 -14.48 11.77 17.79
C GLN A 416 -15.39 10.57 18.10
N LEU A 417 -16.30 10.19 17.20
CA LEU A 417 -17.11 8.97 17.39
C LEU A 417 -16.26 7.72 17.60
N TRP A 418 -15.13 7.60 16.87
CA TRP A 418 -14.22 6.47 17.04
C TRP A 418 -13.42 6.57 18.35
N GLY A 419 -13.06 7.79 18.76
CA GLY A 419 -12.39 8.06 20.03
C GLY A 419 -13.25 7.76 21.25
N ASP A 420 -14.53 8.08 21.17
CA ASP A 420 -15.51 7.89 22.25
C ASP A 420 -16.05 6.44 22.33
N PHE A 421 -15.85 5.64 21.26
CA PHE A 421 -16.31 4.25 21.23
C PHE A 421 -15.45 3.38 22.15
N VAL A 422 -16.10 2.70 23.12
CA VAL A 422 -15.45 1.69 23.97
C VAL A 422 -15.42 0.36 23.26
N TYR A 423 -14.22 -0.08 22.88
CA TYR A 423 -13.99 -1.36 22.24
C TYR A 423 -14.15 -2.48 23.27
N ASN A 424 -15.14 -3.34 23.07
CA ASN A 424 -15.38 -4.54 23.86
C ASN A 424 -16.16 -5.57 23.03
N GLU A 425 -16.26 -6.80 23.52
CA GLU A 425 -16.89 -7.89 22.78
C GLU A 425 -18.34 -7.57 22.38
N VAL A 426 -19.15 -7.06 23.31
CA VAL A 426 -20.57 -6.77 23.05
C VAL A 426 -20.72 -5.70 21.99
N ASN A 427 -19.96 -4.59 22.09
CA ASN A 427 -20.06 -3.47 21.17
C ASN A 427 -19.59 -3.86 19.75
N MET A 428 -18.56 -4.71 19.64
CA MET A 428 -18.01 -5.13 18.35
C MET A 428 -18.86 -6.19 17.67
N THR A 429 -19.40 -7.13 18.40
CA THR A 429 -20.17 -8.25 17.83
C THR A 429 -21.67 -7.96 17.69
N THR A 430 -22.16 -6.81 18.17
CA THR A 430 -23.55 -6.39 17.95
C THR A 430 -23.81 -6.22 16.46
N PRO A 431 -24.80 -6.93 15.88
CA PRO A 431 -25.10 -6.85 14.47
C PRO A 431 -25.55 -5.43 14.06
N PHE A 432 -25.05 -4.97 12.93
CA PHE A 432 -25.41 -3.71 12.31
C PHE A 432 -25.94 -3.96 10.88
N THR A 433 -27.12 -3.42 10.57
CA THR A 433 -27.73 -3.59 9.25
C THR A 433 -28.09 -2.21 8.70
N PRO A 434 -27.30 -1.64 7.75
CA PRO A 434 -27.66 -0.41 7.07
C PRO A 434 -28.96 -0.58 6.28
N ALA A 435 -29.87 0.40 6.36
CA ALA A 435 -31.20 0.29 5.76
C ALA A 435 -31.17 0.19 4.23
N HIS A 436 -30.20 0.85 3.57
CA HIS A 436 -30.17 0.93 2.11
C HIS A 436 -29.56 -0.30 1.42
N ASP A 437 -28.71 -1.09 2.09
CA ASP A 437 -28.16 -2.33 1.51
C ASP A 437 -28.68 -3.62 2.17
N GLY A 438 -29.30 -3.49 3.33
CA GLY A 438 -29.92 -4.61 4.04
C GLY A 438 -28.96 -5.72 4.48
N VAL A 439 -27.66 -5.52 4.34
CA VAL A 439 -26.64 -6.52 4.69
C VAL A 439 -26.27 -6.40 6.16
N THR A 440 -26.55 -7.44 6.92
CA THR A 440 -26.14 -7.50 8.34
C THR A 440 -24.62 -7.70 8.43
N ARG A 441 -23.98 -6.83 9.20
CA ARG A 441 -22.55 -6.83 9.44
C ARG A 441 -22.26 -7.01 10.92
N THR A 442 -21.19 -7.72 11.22
CA THR A 442 -20.58 -7.82 12.55
C THR A 442 -19.08 -7.69 12.40
N ALA A 443 -18.45 -6.92 13.26
CA ALA A 443 -16.98 -6.88 13.31
C ALA A 443 -16.46 -7.96 14.29
N ASN A 444 -15.23 -8.38 14.09
CA ASN A 444 -14.56 -9.31 14.98
C ASN A 444 -14.05 -8.61 16.24
N PHE A 445 -14.15 -9.28 17.37
CA PHE A 445 -13.56 -8.81 18.62
C PHE A 445 -12.16 -9.40 18.80
N ASP A 446 -11.22 -8.55 19.18
CA ASP A 446 -9.86 -8.94 19.56
C ASP A 446 -9.62 -8.53 21.03
N PRO A 447 -9.45 -9.50 21.96
CA PRO A 447 -9.32 -9.20 23.38
C PRO A 447 -8.10 -8.33 23.74
N VAL A 448 -7.11 -8.21 22.86
CA VAL A 448 -5.94 -7.33 23.06
C VAL A 448 -6.35 -5.84 23.15
N TYR A 449 -7.51 -5.48 22.56
CA TYR A 449 -8.03 -4.11 22.57
C TYR A 449 -9.19 -3.89 23.54
N ASP A 450 -9.56 -4.87 24.35
CA ASP A 450 -10.67 -4.76 25.30
C ASP A 450 -10.48 -3.54 26.24
N GLY A 451 -11.52 -2.71 26.34
CA GLY A 451 -11.53 -1.48 27.12
C GLY A 451 -10.81 -0.27 26.49
N ARG A 452 -10.19 -0.42 25.31
CA ARG A 452 -9.57 0.69 24.57
C ARG A 452 -10.59 1.47 23.74
N SER A 453 -10.16 2.58 23.14
CA SER A 453 -10.99 3.31 22.19
C SER A 453 -11.02 2.62 20.82
N GLY A 454 -12.13 2.83 20.07
CA GLY A 454 -12.20 2.39 18.69
C GLY A 454 -11.13 3.03 17.80
N MET A 455 -10.71 4.27 18.12
CA MET A 455 -9.65 4.96 17.39
C MET A 455 -8.29 4.28 17.56
N GLU A 456 -7.93 3.81 18.77
CA GLU A 456 -6.70 3.05 19.00
C GLU A 456 -6.71 1.74 18.18
N PHE A 457 -7.86 1.06 18.15
CA PHE A 457 -8.03 -0.13 17.32
C PHE A 457 -7.85 0.18 15.82
N MET A 458 -8.49 1.24 15.30
CA MET A 458 -8.33 1.65 13.90
C MET A 458 -6.89 2.03 13.58
N ARG A 459 -6.22 2.81 14.45
CA ARG A 459 -4.81 3.18 14.31
C ARG A 459 -3.92 1.97 14.10
N ASP A 460 -4.10 0.97 14.94
CA ASP A 460 -3.24 -0.20 14.95
C ASP A 460 -3.56 -1.17 13.81
N ARG A 461 -4.80 -1.19 13.32
CA ARG A 461 -5.28 -2.15 12.29
C ARG A 461 -5.23 -1.63 10.86
N LEU A 462 -5.10 -0.32 10.61
CA LEU A 462 -4.94 0.18 9.24
C LEU A 462 -3.73 -0.45 8.55
N GLY A 463 -3.90 -0.94 7.32
CA GLY A 463 -2.88 -1.66 6.57
C GLY A 463 -2.52 -3.02 7.16
N PHE A 464 -1.31 -3.47 6.94
CA PHE A 464 -0.83 -4.74 7.48
C PHE A 464 -0.33 -4.59 8.94
N ARG A 465 -0.47 -5.68 9.72
CA ARG A 465 0.08 -5.78 11.08
C ARG A 465 0.42 -7.24 11.35
N PHE A 466 1.69 -7.55 11.37
CA PHE A 466 2.17 -8.92 11.50
C PHE A 466 2.40 -9.32 12.96
N VAL A 467 1.93 -10.53 13.30
CA VAL A 467 2.20 -11.19 14.59
C VAL A 467 2.79 -12.56 14.31
N LEU A 468 4.02 -12.80 14.74
CA LEU A 468 4.62 -14.14 14.73
C LEU A 468 3.87 -15.02 15.73
N ARG A 469 3.36 -16.19 15.30
CA ARG A 469 2.54 -17.09 16.11
C ARG A 469 3.26 -18.36 16.52
N GLU A 470 4.20 -18.83 15.69
CA GLU A 470 5.04 -19.98 15.95
C GLU A 470 6.39 -19.82 15.25
N ALA A 471 7.44 -20.37 15.83
CA ALA A 471 8.76 -20.41 15.23
C ALA A 471 9.54 -21.67 15.61
N TYR A 472 10.13 -22.31 14.62
CA TYR A 472 11.01 -23.46 14.74
C TYR A 472 12.26 -23.21 13.90
N ALA A 473 13.44 -23.41 14.45
CA ALA A 473 14.71 -23.22 13.75
C ALA A 473 15.62 -24.44 13.93
N SER A 474 16.60 -24.61 13.03
CA SER A 474 17.66 -25.60 13.19
C SER A 474 18.38 -25.38 14.52
N GLU A 475 18.42 -26.41 15.37
CA GLU A 475 19.13 -26.36 16.65
C GLU A 475 20.63 -26.11 16.44
N ASN A 476 21.22 -26.84 15.50
CA ASN A 476 22.64 -26.76 15.14
C ASN A 476 22.78 -26.72 13.61
N VAL A 477 23.74 -25.96 13.10
CA VAL A 477 24.08 -25.88 11.68
C VAL A 477 25.57 -26.10 11.49
N ARG A 478 25.95 -27.01 10.60
CA ARG A 478 27.37 -27.24 10.23
C ARG A 478 27.82 -26.21 9.17
N PRO A 479 29.09 -25.93 8.98
CA PRO A 479 29.59 -24.93 8.04
C PRO A 479 29.07 -25.04 6.60
N ASN A 480 28.84 -26.26 6.12
CA ASN A 480 28.28 -26.53 4.79
C ASN A 480 26.79 -26.96 4.83
N GLY A 481 26.13 -26.76 5.96
CA GLY A 481 24.74 -27.13 6.17
C GLY A 481 23.78 -25.99 5.84
N ASP A 482 22.50 -26.31 5.96
CA ASP A 482 21.40 -25.36 5.74
C ASP A 482 20.82 -24.92 7.08
N LEU A 483 20.74 -23.60 7.27
CA LEU A 483 19.87 -23.00 8.28
C LEU A 483 18.44 -23.13 7.80
N ARG A 484 17.63 -23.90 8.53
CA ARG A 484 16.20 -24.09 8.25
C ARG A 484 15.36 -23.41 9.31
N PHE A 485 14.28 -22.82 8.84
CA PHE A 485 13.27 -22.18 9.67
C PHE A 485 11.88 -22.54 9.17
N GLU A 486 10.97 -22.85 10.09
CA GLU A 486 9.54 -22.96 9.85
C GLU A 486 8.81 -22.18 10.92
N GLY A 487 7.86 -21.35 10.51
CA GLY A 487 7.07 -20.53 11.42
C GLY A 487 5.70 -20.21 10.87
N LYS A 488 4.88 -19.61 11.72
CA LYS A 488 3.56 -19.10 11.40
C LYS A 488 3.49 -17.62 11.70
N ILE A 489 2.98 -16.85 10.75
CA ILE A 489 2.72 -15.43 10.92
C ILE A 489 1.26 -15.13 10.61
N GLN A 490 0.63 -14.28 11.40
CA GLN A 490 -0.71 -13.78 11.14
C GLN A 490 -0.64 -12.29 10.79
N ASN A 491 -1.29 -11.90 9.70
CA ASN A 491 -1.53 -10.51 9.40
C ASN A 491 -2.88 -10.13 10.03
N VAL A 492 -2.83 -9.49 11.20
CA VAL A 492 -4.03 -9.05 11.94
C VAL A 492 -4.52 -7.67 11.52
N GLY A 493 -3.84 -6.98 10.61
CA GLY A 493 -4.25 -5.72 10.03
C GLY A 493 -5.40 -5.86 9.03
N PHE A 494 -5.95 -4.73 8.58
CA PHE A 494 -7.01 -4.72 7.56
C PHE A 494 -6.47 -4.97 6.16
N GLY A 495 -5.30 -4.43 5.83
CA GLY A 495 -4.67 -4.48 4.51
C GLY A 495 -3.48 -5.45 4.44
N ASN A 496 -2.85 -5.48 3.28
CA ASN A 496 -1.69 -6.32 3.01
C ASN A 496 -0.45 -5.47 2.66
N VAL A 497 0.71 -6.09 2.64
CA VAL A 497 1.89 -5.51 1.97
C VAL A 497 1.62 -5.50 0.47
N ILE A 498 1.82 -4.37 -0.18
CA ILE A 498 1.51 -4.17 -1.60
C ILE A 498 2.79 -4.01 -2.42
N ASN A 499 3.64 -3.04 -2.06
CA ASN A 499 4.90 -2.84 -2.74
C ASN A 499 5.87 -3.99 -2.44
N PRO A 500 6.69 -4.43 -3.40
CA PRO A 500 7.69 -5.46 -3.18
C PRO A 500 8.60 -5.14 -1.99
N LYS A 501 8.93 -6.14 -1.20
CA LYS A 501 9.90 -6.03 -0.10
C LYS A 501 10.91 -7.17 -0.18
N ASN A 502 12.18 -6.88 0.06
CA ASN A 502 13.17 -7.91 0.32
C ASN A 502 13.01 -8.44 1.73
N VAL A 503 13.13 -9.75 1.89
CA VAL A 503 13.11 -10.42 3.19
C VAL A 503 14.48 -11.05 3.41
N TYR A 504 15.24 -10.50 4.36
CA TYR A 504 16.57 -10.99 4.73
C TYR A 504 16.51 -11.77 6.03
N VAL A 505 17.35 -12.77 6.13
CA VAL A 505 17.72 -13.40 7.41
C VAL A 505 19.04 -12.82 7.87
N LEU A 506 19.10 -12.38 9.12
CA LEU A 506 20.31 -11.94 9.78
C LEU A 506 20.68 -12.94 10.87
N LEU A 507 21.96 -13.27 10.94
CA LEU A 507 22.57 -14.02 12.04
C LEU A 507 23.48 -13.07 12.83
N GLU A 508 23.07 -12.74 14.06
CA GLU A 508 23.84 -11.92 14.99
C GLU A 508 24.57 -12.83 15.98
N ALA A 509 25.88 -12.78 15.98
CA ALA A 509 26.67 -13.54 16.94
C ALA A 509 26.42 -13.04 18.36
N LYS A 510 26.11 -13.94 19.29
CA LYS A 510 25.83 -13.57 20.70
C LYS A 510 27.05 -13.06 21.44
N ASP A 511 28.24 -13.34 20.96
CA ASP A 511 29.51 -12.81 21.50
C ASP A 511 29.87 -11.41 20.95
N GLY A 512 29.02 -10.88 20.04
CA GLY A 512 29.24 -9.57 19.42
C GLY A 512 30.24 -9.55 18.28
N SER A 513 30.71 -10.71 17.79
CA SER A 513 31.73 -10.79 16.74
C SER A 513 31.24 -10.33 15.36
N GLY A 514 29.92 -10.31 15.10
CA GLY A 514 29.39 -9.78 13.84
C GLY A 514 27.91 -10.08 13.57
N VAL A 515 27.45 -9.49 12.47
CA VAL A 515 26.11 -9.74 11.90
C VAL A 515 26.28 -10.15 10.44
N TYR A 516 25.69 -11.27 10.08
CA TYR A 516 25.76 -11.87 8.76
C TYR A 516 24.37 -11.86 8.12
N THR A 517 24.28 -11.56 6.84
CA THR A 517 23.00 -11.33 6.16
C THR A 517 22.87 -12.17 4.91
N ALA A 518 21.74 -12.81 4.71
CA ALA A 518 21.38 -13.51 3.48
C ALA A 518 19.97 -13.16 3.03
N LEU A 519 19.77 -13.01 1.70
CA LEU A 519 18.46 -12.78 1.09
C LEU A 519 17.70 -14.10 0.99
N THR A 520 16.39 -14.05 1.31
CA THR A 520 15.49 -15.21 1.17
C THR A 520 14.70 -15.17 -0.14
N GLN A 521 13.94 -16.23 -0.40
CA GLN A 521 12.91 -16.29 -1.45
C GLN A 521 11.51 -15.93 -0.94
N LEU A 522 11.40 -15.49 0.33
CA LEU A 522 10.12 -15.12 0.92
C LEU A 522 9.59 -13.83 0.30
N ASP A 523 8.28 -13.77 0.10
CA ASP A 523 7.58 -12.57 -0.31
C ASP A 523 6.55 -12.20 0.76
N SER A 524 6.74 -11.08 1.44
CA SER A 524 5.84 -10.63 2.50
C SER A 524 4.44 -10.27 2.00
N ARG A 525 4.26 -10.11 0.69
CA ARG A 525 2.94 -9.93 0.05
C ARG A 525 2.07 -11.18 0.07
N ASP A 526 2.66 -12.34 0.34
CA ASP A 526 1.93 -13.62 0.50
C ASP A 526 1.35 -13.79 1.92
N TRP A 527 1.73 -12.93 2.87
CA TRP A 527 1.21 -12.96 4.23
C TRP A 527 -0.05 -12.10 4.33
N VAL A 528 -1.14 -12.66 3.82
CA VAL A 528 -2.39 -11.93 3.61
C VAL A 528 -3.26 -11.89 4.86
N ALA A 529 -3.99 -10.77 5.03
CA ALA A 529 -5.05 -10.63 6.01
C ALA A 529 -6.31 -11.38 5.56
N ASP A 530 -7.01 -12.00 6.50
CA ASP A 530 -8.32 -12.58 6.29
C ASP A 530 -9.42 -11.65 6.84
N LEU A 531 -10.59 -11.68 6.22
CA LEU A 531 -11.77 -10.95 6.70
C LEU A 531 -12.15 -11.36 8.14
N ASN A 532 -12.01 -12.65 8.48
CA ASN A 532 -12.25 -13.21 9.81
C ASN A 532 -10.97 -13.27 10.66
N ASN A 533 -10.17 -12.25 10.59
CA ASN A 533 -8.81 -12.20 11.14
C ASN A 533 -8.82 -12.06 12.68
N ARG A 534 -9.36 -13.05 13.39
CA ARG A 534 -9.33 -13.15 14.84
C ARG A 534 -8.02 -13.80 15.32
N PRO A 535 -7.52 -13.45 16.51
CA PRO A 535 -6.29 -14.02 17.06
C PRO A 535 -6.29 -15.56 17.15
N ASP A 536 -7.46 -16.15 17.42
CA ASP A 536 -7.67 -17.59 17.55
C ASP A 536 -7.93 -18.31 16.20
N ASN A 537 -8.02 -17.56 15.09
CA ASN A 537 -8.24 -18.16 13.77
C ASN A 537 -6.93 -18.66 13.15
N THR A 538 -6.52 -19.87 13.54
CA THR A 538 -5.28 -20.49 13.03
C THR A 538 -5.30 -20.78 11.53
N SER A 539 -6.49 -20.84 10.89
CA SER A 539 -6.61 -20.99 9.44
C SER A 539 -6.17 -19.73 8.66
N ALA A 540 -6.13 -18.57 9.33
CA ALA A 540 -5.63 -17.31 8.78
C ALA A 540 -4.10 -17.13 8.98
N TRP A 541 -3.40 -18.12 9.55
CA TRP A 541 -1.96 -18.05 9.73
C TRP A 541 -1.22 -18.44 8.46
N ASN A 542 -0.30 -17.58 8.03
CA ASN A 542 0.51 -17.81 6.85
C ASN A 542 1.81 -18.53 7.22
N ASP A 543 2.33 -19.38 6.32
CA ASP A 543 3.61 -20.08 6.52
C ASP A 543 4.79 -19.12 6.27
N ILE A 544 5.81 -19.21 7.11
CA ILE A 544 7.15 -18.70 6.87
C ILE A 544 8.09 -19.90 6.85
N LYS A 545 8.67 -20.22 5.69
CA LYS A 545 9.60 -21.34 5.55
C LYS A 545 10.78 -20.95 4.68
N PHE A 546 11.98 -21.18 5.17
CA PHE A 546 13.18 -21.02 4.38
C PHE A 546 14.25 -22.06 4.74
N SER A 547 15.14 -22.29 3.79
CA SER A 547 16.36 -23.07 3.94
C SER A 547 17.47 -22.32 3.21
N ILE A 548 18.48 -21.84 3.95
CA ILE A 548 19.57 -21.03 3.43
C ILE A 548 20.87 -21.74 3.77
N LYS A 549 21.74 -21.90 2.78
CA LYS A 549 23.08 -22.45 3.03
C LYS A 549 23.87 -21.50 3.92
N LEU A 550 24.57 -22.03 4.90
CA LEU A 550 25.37 -21.21 5.79
C LEU A 550 26.44 -20.40 5.02
N THR A 551 26.93 -20.94 3.91
CA THR A 551 27.87 -20.27 2.99
C THR A 551 27.31 -19.02 2.31
N ASP A 552 25.97 -18.87 2.22
CA ASP A 552 25.32 -17.68 1.64
C ASP A 552 25.39 -16.46 2.59
N PHE A 553 25.75 -16.68 3.86
CA PHE A 553 26.03 -15.62 4.84
C PHE A 553 27.48 -15.13 4.80
N GLY A 554 28.36 -15.76 3.99
CA GLY A 554 29.79 -15.49 3.95
C GLY A 554 30.58 -16.33 4.96
N ASP A 555 31.70 -15.80 5.43
CA ASP A 555 32.63 -16.49 6.35
C ASP A 555 32.12 -16.43 7.81
N ILE A 556 31.11 -17.24 8.10
CA ILE A 556 30.51 -17.33 9.43
C ILE A 556 31.35 -18.30 10.30
N THR A 557 31.58 -17.92 11.55
CA THR A 557 32.38 -18.73 12.51
C THR A 557 31.49 -19.59 13.39
N ALA A 558 32.04 -20.64 14.00
CA ALA A 558 31.34 -21.42 15.01
C ALA A 558 30.94 -20.56 16.22
N GLY A 559 29.76 -20.73 16.75
CA GLY A 559 29.24 -19.94 17.86
C GLY A 559 27.71 -19.98 17.98
N GLU A 560 27.18 -19.25 18.95
CA GLU A 560 25.75 -19.05 19.15
C GLU A 560 25.26 -17.81 18.42
N TYR A 561 24.13 -17.90 17.73
CA TYR A 561 23.55 -16.83 16.92
C TYR A 561 22.08 -16.61 17.24
N ASN A 562 21.68 -15.35 17.30
CA ASN A 562 20.28 -14.95 17.17
C ASN A 562 19.90 -14.90 15.69
N ILE A 563 18.67 -15.32 15.36
CA ILE A 563 18.13 -15.31 14.00
C ILE A 563 17.09 -14.20 13.91
N TYR A 564 17.25 -13.29 12.95
CA TYR A 564 16.29 -12.21 12.72
C TYR A 564 15.73 -12.24 11.30
N LEU A 565 14.51 -11.73 11.13
CA LEU A 565 13.94 -11.34 9.83
C LEU A 565 13.95 -9.82 9.69
N LYS A 566 14.55 -9.33 8.61
CA LYS A 566 14.54 -7.93 8.18
C LYS A 566 13.77 -7.82 6.87
N ILE A 567 12.80 -6.89 6.82
CA ILE A 567 11.90 -6.72 5.69
C ILE A 567 11.92 -5.25 5.30
N ASN A 568 12.46 -4.92 4.13
CA ASN A 568 12.58 -3.54 3.68
C ASN A 568 12.40 -3.41 2.16
N ASP A 569 12.26 -2.18 1.68
CA ASP A 569 12.10 -1.89 0.25
C ASP A 569 13.36 -2.32 -0.51
N PRO A 570 13.24 -2.97 -1.69
CA PRO A 570 14.40 -3.43 -2.48
C PRO A 570 15.31 -2.29 -2.95
N THR A 571 14.75 -1.09 -3.13
CA THR A 571 15.45 0.08 -3.63
C THR A 571 15.96 1.00 -2.51
N GLU A 572 15.71 0.64 -1.24
CA GLU A 572 16.14 1.42 -0.09
C GLU A 572 17.67 1.43 0.05
N THR A 573 18.24 2.63 -0.02
CA THR A 573 19.69 2.86 0.09
C THR A 573 20.15 3.28 1.49
N SER A 574 19.20 3.64 2.37
CA SER A 574 19.47 4.14 3.72
C SER A 574 18.75 3.30 4.77
N SER A 575 19.11 3.49 5.94
CA SER A 575 18.71 3.09 7.27
C SER A 575 17.76 1.88 7.46
N ASN A 576 17.97 1.20 8.57
CA ASN A 576 17.17 0.08 9.05
C ASN A 576 15.75 0.47 9.54
N LYS A 577 15.40 1.76 9.52
CA LYS A 577 14.24 2.29 10.23
C LYS A 577 12.92 2.23 9.44
N ARG A 578 13.00 2.05 8.11
CA ARG A 578 11.83 1.76 7.27
C ARG A 578 11.55 0.26 7.12
N SER A 579 12.24 -0.57 7.88
CA SER A 579 11.96 -2.01 7.95
C SER A 579 10.65 -2.29 8.67
N ILE A 580 9.96 -3.34 8.26
CA ILE A 580 8.69 -3.77 8.86
C ILE A 580 8.95 -4.42 10.22
N ARG A 581 8.35 -3.84 11.26
CA ARG A 581 8.33 -4.36 12.62
C ARG A 581 7.08 -5.22 12.83
N PHE A 582 7.26 -6.39 13.47
CA PHE A 582 6.15 -7.22 13.94
C PHE A 582 5.55 -6.67 15.23
N ALA A 583 4.28 -6.98 15.46
CA ALA A 583 3.54 -6.51 16.61
C ALA A 583 3.69 -7.39 17.86
N ASN A 584 4.67 -8.27 17.90
CA ASN A 584 4.97 -9.06 19.09
C ASN A 584 5.68 -8.23 20.15
N HIS A 585 5.56 -8.64 21.41
CA HIS A 585 6.39 -8.10 22.49
C HIS A 585 7.83 -8.58 22.34
N ASP A 586 8.78 -7.68 22.60
CA ASP A 586 10.21 -7.95 22.88
C ASP A 586 11.00 -8.67 21.76
N ILE A 587 10.54 -8.65 20.51
CA ILE A 587 11.27 -9.27 19.38
C ILE A 587 11.92 -8.26 18.43
N TRP A 588 11.61 -6.96 18.56
CA TRP A 588 12.16 -5.93 17.67
C TRP A 588 13.55 -5.47 18.12
N ASN A 589 14.54 -5.59 17.24
CA ASN A 589 15.84 -4.99 17.40
C ASN A 589 15.93 -3.72 16.53
N SER A 590 15.95 -2.54 17.18
CA SER A 590 15.95 -1.25 16.48
C SER A 590 17.28 -0.92 15.80
N GLU A 591 18.40 -1.47 16.28
CA GLU A 591 19.72 -1.25 15.68
C GLU A 591 19.87 -2.00 14.36
N LEU A 592 19.35 -3.23 14.32
CA LEU A 592 19.33 -4.05 13.10
C LEU A 592 18.16 -3.73 12.18
N GLY A 593 17.09 -3.09 12.69
CA GLY A 593 15.82 -2.94 11.99
C GLY A 593 15.21 -4.29 11.63
N ALA A 594 15.21 -5.24 12.57
CA ALA A 594 14.85 -6.62 12.32
C ALA A 594 14.10 -7.26 13.50
N ASN A 595 13.34 -8.32 13.21
CA ASN A 595 12.51 -9.03 14.16
C ASN A 595 13.18 -10.33 14.55
N LEU A 596 13.43 -10.56 15.86
CA LEU A 596 13.93 -11.81 16.38
C LEU A 596 12.94 -12.95 16.13
N ILE A 597 13.40 -14.00 15.47
CA ILE A 597 12.58 -15.19 15.17
C ILE A 597 13.14 -16.48 15.77
N GLY A 598 14.31 -16.44 16.39
CA GLY A 598 14.90 -17.60 17.05
C GLY A 598 16.40 -17.48 17.27
N SER A 599 17.01 -18.64 17.54
CA SER A 599 18.44 -18.80 17.71
C SER A 599 18.92 -20.14 17.16
N THR A 600 20.21 -20.26 16.89
CA THR A 600 20.88 -21.49 16.43
C THR A 600 22.31 -21.52 16.88
N ILE A 601 22.93 -22.70 16.79
CA ILE A 601 24.37 -22.90 17.03
C ILE A 601 25.04 -23.28 15.70
N VAL A 602 26.04 -22.49 15.29
CA VAL A 602 26.94 -22.90 14.20
C VAL A 602 28.04 -23.72 14.81
N THR A 603 28.20 -24.97 14.35
CA THR A 603 29.24 -25.88 14.83
C THR A 603 30.52 -25.77 13.98
N ASP A 604 31.62 -26.32 14.48
CA ASP A 604 32.87 -26.48 13.72
C ASP A 604 32.74 -27.44 12.53
#